data_e5bc18f4293dbdfefc8d475bcb166dfd
#
_entry.id   e5bc18f4293dbdfefc8d475bcb166dfd
#
_cell.length_a   1.000
_cell.length_b   1.000
_cell.length_c   1.000
_cell.angle_alpha   90.00
_cell.angle_beta   90.00
_cell.angle_gamma   90.00
#
_symmetry.space_group_name_H-M   'P 1'
#
loop_
_entity.id
_entity.type
_entity.pdbx_description
1 polymer ?
#
loop_
_entity_poly.entity_id
_entity_poly.type
_entity_poly.pdbx_seq_one_letter_code
_entity_poly.pdbx_strand_id
1 'polypeptide(L)'
;RIIADREEEINAFIPEEYWSLDAILKVKGEKRPLTAKFYGTEKKKMMIHSKEEMDEILQALEKETYEVKDIKKGERIRRAPLPFTTSTLQQEAAKVLNFGTQKTMRIAQQLYEGIDVKGSGTIGVITYLRTDSTRISEEADAAARAYITENYGAEYAAAGEANKKTEKKIQDAHEAIRPTDISMTPASLKESLSRDQFRLYQLTVSYTHLTLPTN
;
A
#
# COMPACT_ATOMS: atom_id res chain seq x y z
N ARG A 1 -18.02 3.59 23.75
CA ARG A 1 -17.84 4.98 23.33
C ARG A 1 -17.74 5.10 21.81
N ILE A 2 -16.74 4.52 21.15
CA ILE A 2 -16.52 4.64 19.68
C ILE A 2 -17.77 4.27 18.87
N ILE A 3 -18.49 3.21 19.25
CA ILE A 3 -19.74 2.80 18.58
C ILE A 3 -20.83 3.85 18.78
N ALA A 4 -21.00 4.36 20.01
CA ALA A 4 -22.00 5.38 20.30
C ALA A 4 -21.70 6.71 19.57
N ASP A 5 -20.45 7.17 19.60
CA ASP A 5 -20.01 8.36 18.89
C ASP A 5 -20.30 8.20 17.37
N ARG A 6 -20.09 7.00 16.79
CA ARG A 6 -20.39 6.73 15.38
C ARG A 6 -21.88 6.70 15.07
N GLU A 7 -22.70 6.16 15.97
CA GLU A 7 -24.17 6.18 15.83
C GLU A 7 -24.71 7.61 15.87
N GLU A 8 -24.15 8.47 16.73
CA GLU A 8 -24.51 9.89 16.76
C GLU A 8 -24.18 10.59 15.43
N GLU A 9 -23.00 10.33 14.84
CA GLU A 9 -22.62 10.86 13.52
C GLU A 9 -23.58 10.38 12.42
N ILE A 10 -23.98 9.08 12.45
CA ILE A 10 -24.91 8.51 11.47
C ILE A 10 -26.29 9.17 11.61
N ASN A 11 -26.78 9.34 12.83
CA ASN A 11 -28.08 9.95 13.09
C ASN A 11 -28.12 11.45 12.78
N ALA A 12 -26.97 12.13 12.88
CA ALA A 12 -26.83 13.55 12.55
C ALA A 12 -26.54 13.80 11.04
N PHE A 13 -26.32 12.75 10.26
CA PHE A 13 -26.01 12.87 8.84
C PHE A 13 -27.20 13.42 8.06
N ILE A 14 -27.01 14.54 7.39
CA ILE A 14 -27.97 15.15 6.46
C ILE A 14 -27.52 14.83 5.04
N PRO A 15 -28.29 14.02 4.28
CA PRO A 15 -27.98 13.72 2.89
C PRO A 15 -28.03 14.98 2.02
N GLU A 16 -27.00 15.19 1.22
CA GLU A 16 -26.96 16.25 0.21
C GLU A 16 -27.08 15.64 -1.18
N GLU A 17 -27.99 16.16 -2.00
CA GLU A 17 -28.10 15.77 -3.39
C GLU A 17 -26.97 16.41 -4.18
N TYR A 18 -26.31 15.60 -5.02
CA TYR A 18 -25.33 16.08 -5.98
C TYR A 18 -25.44 15.32 -7.31
N TRP A 19 -25.07 16.00 -8.37
CA TRP A 19 -25.09 15.47 -9.71
C TRP A 19 -23.69 15.46 -10.29
N SER A 20 -23.39 14.47 -11.14
CA SER A 20 -22.13 14.38 -11.88
C SER A 20 -22.42 14.27 -13.37
N LEU A 21 -21.60 14.93 -14.17
CA LEU A 21 -21.72 14.92 -15.62
C LEU A 21 -20.41 14.44 -16.24
N ASP A 22 -20.50 13.37 -17.02
CA ASP A 22 -19.39 12.80 -17.78
C ASP A 22 -19.70 12.88 -19.28
N ALA A 23 -18.81 13.47 -20.06
CA ALA A 23 -18.89 13.49 -21.50
C ALA A 23 -18.04 12.37 -22.12
N ILE A 24 -18.63 11.57 -22.99
CA ILE A 24 -17.93 10.51 -23.72
C ILE A 24 -17.60 11.03 -25.11
N LEU A 25 -16.35 11.41 -25.33
CA LEU A 25 -15.86 12.09 -26.52
C LEU A 25 -15.13 11.13 -27.45
N LYS A 26 -15.39 11.22 -28.76
CA LYS A 26 -14.62 10.53 -29.79
C LYS A 26 -13.44 11.40 -30.21
N VAL A 27 -12.24 10.88 -30.05
CA VAL A 27 -11.02 11.53 -30.53
C VAL A 27 -10.70 11.02 -31.94
N LYS A 28 -10.46 11.94 -32.89
CA LYS A 28 -10.14 11.59 -34.27
C LYS A 28 -8.84 10.77 -34.33
N GLY A 29 -8.92 9.59 -34.92
CA GLY A 29 -7.77 8.67 -35.02
C GLY A 29 -7.63 7.68 -33.87
N GLU A 30 -8.40 7.82 -32.78
CA GLU A 30 -8.35 6.92 -31.64
C GLU A 30 -9.57 5.95 -31.61
N LYS A 31 -9.30 4.69 -31.24
CA LYS A 31 -10.36 3.69 -31.09
C LYS A 31 -11.09 3.79 -29.74
N ARG A 32 -10.42 4.32 -28.73
CA ARG A 32 -10.97 4.44 -27.37
C ARG A 32 -11.57 5.80 -27.16
N PRO A 33 -12.80 5.89 -26.65
CA PRO A 33 -13.37 7.18 -26.29
C PRO A 33 -12.62 7.80 -25.11
N LEU A 34 -12.60 9.13 -25.06
CA LEU A 34 -12.13 9.90 -23.92
C LEU A 34 -13.32 10.26 -23.03
N THR A 35 -13.26 9.90 -21.76
CA THR A 35 -14.26 10.33 -20.79
C THR A 35 -13.76 11.59 -20.08
N ALA A 36 -14.48 12.68 -20.26
CA ALA A 36 -14.20 13.97 -19.62
C ALA A 36 -15.23 14.25 -18.53
N LYS A 37 -14.77 14.57 -17.32
CA LYS A 37 -15.65 14.93 -16.20
C LYS A 37 -15.89 16.43 -16.20
N PHE A 38 -17.14 16.84 -16.00
CA PHE A 38 -17.47 18.23 -15.80
C PHE A 38 -16.75 18.78 -14.56
N TYR A 39 -16.11 19.89 -14.73
CA TYR A 39 -15.36 20.55 -13.65
C TYR A 39 -16.04 21.84 -13.20
N GLY A 40 -16.67 22.54 -14.13
CA GLY A 40 -17.25 23.86 -13.94
C GLY A 40 -16.69 24.87 -14.93
N THR A 41 -16.30 26.00 -14.45
CA THR A 41 -15.68 27.05 -15.28
C THR A 41 -14.15 26.97 -15.19
N GLU A 42 -13.44 27.67 -16.08
CA GLU A 42 -11.97 27.72 -16.06
C GLU A 42 -11.38 28.17 -14.72
N LYS A 43 -12.11 29.00 -13.97
CA LYS A 43 -11.65 29.59 -12.71
C LYS A 43 -12.20 28.91 -11.45
N LYS A 44 -13.29 28.15 -11.56
CA LYS A 44 -14.02 27.65 -10.39
C LYS A 44 -14.61 26.27 -10.65
N LYS A 45 -14.29 25.34 -9.76
CA LYS A 45 -14.99 24.06 -9.70
C LYS A 45 -16.44 24.31 -9.28
N MET A 46 -17.37 23.69 -9.99
CA MET A 46 -18.80 23.75 -9.68
C MET A 46 -19.28 22.40 -9.18
N MET A 47 -20.15 22.44 -8.20
CA MET A 47 -20.96 21.29 -7.78
C MET A 47 -22.38 21.54 -8.29
N ILE A 48 -23.03 20.52 -8.77
CA ILE A 48 -24.39 20.57 -9.29
C ILE A 48 -25.29 19.95 -8.23
N HIS A 49 -26.23 20.72 -7.72
CA HIS A 49 -27.07 20.32 -6.58
C HIS A 49 -28.52 19.98 -6.97
N SER A 50 -28.93 20.31 -8.21
CA SER A 50 -30.29 20.04 -8.66
C SER A 50 -30.34 19.56 -10.11
N LYS A 51 -31.48 18.98 -10.47
CA LYS A 51 -31.75 18.58 -11.84
C LYS A 51 -31.84 19.79 -12.78
N GLU A 52 -32.40 20.87 -12.32
CA GLU A 52 -32.57 22.11 -13.10
C GLU A 52 -31.20 22.68 -13.50
N GLU A 53 -30.25 22.77 -12.55
CA GLU A 53 -28.87 23.17 -12.84
C GLU A 53 -28.18 22.22 -13.83
N MET A 54 -28.42 20.91 -13.73
CA MET A 54 -27.91 19.92 -14.65
C MET A 54 -28.46 20.14 -16.07
N ASP A 55 -29.78 20.35 -16.18
CA ASP A 55 -30.45 20.53 -17.47
C ASP A 55 -29.97 21.81 -18.15
N GLU A 56 -29.74 22.92 -17.44
CA GLU A 56 -29.15 24.14 -17.96
C GLU A 56 -27.73 23.92 -18.51
N ILE A 57 -26.89 23.18 -17.75
CA ILE A 57 -25.53 22.87 -18.18
C ILE A 57 -25.55 21.98 -19.45
N LEU A 58 -26.43 20.98 -19.49
CA LEU A 58 -26.57 20.10 -20.65
C LEU A 58 -26.96 20.90 -21.90
N GLN A 59 -27.95 21.80 -21.81
CA GLN A 59 -28.36 22.66 -22.92
C GLN A 59 -27.24 23.56 -23.42
N ALA A 60 -26.42 24.06 -22.50
CA ALA A 60 -25.27 24.90 -22.88
C ALA A 60 -24.17 24.06 -23.59
N LEU A 61 -23.99 22.78 -23.18
CA LEU A 61 -22.93 21.93 -23.73
C LEU A 61 -23.32 21.23 -25.07
N GLU A 62 -24.60 21.02 -25.36
CA GLU A 62 -25.05 20.29 -26.55
C GLU A 62 -24.59 20.87 -27.87
N LYS A 63 -24.41 22.19 -27.93
CA LYS A 63 -24.07 22.94 -29.16
C LYS A 63 -22.60 23.33 -29.23
N GLU A 64 -21.82 22.98 -28.21
CA GLU A 64 -20.43 23.40 -28.10
C GLU A 64 -19.47 22.38 -28.70
N THR A 65 -18.33 22.87 -29.15
CA THR A 65 -17.22 22.04 -29.61
C THR A 65 -16.22 21.85 -28.49
N TYR A 66 -15.71 20.63 -28.38
CA TYR A 66 -14.76 20.29 -27.35
C TYR A 66 -13.33 20.29 -27.90
N GLU A 67 -12.45 20.99 -27.21
CA GLU A 67 -11.03 21.04 -27.56
C GLU A 67 -10.15 20.74 -26.34
N VAL A 68 -8.99 20.12 -26.59
CA VAL A 68 -7.98 19.88 -25.54
C VAL A 68 -7.17 21.15 -25.39
N LYS A 69 -7.43 21.92 -24.35
CA LYS A 69 -6.78 23.22 -24.11
C LYS A 69 -5.36 23.03 -23.54
N ASP A 70 -5.16 22.09 -22.65
CA ASP A 70 -3.87 21.87 -21.99
C ASP A 70 -3.70 20.39 -21.62
N ILE A 71 -2.46 19.91 -21.67
CA ILE A 71 -2.07 18.57 -21.22
C ILE A 71 -0.93 18.72 -20.21
N LYS A 72 -1.26 18.57 -18.93
CA LYS A 72 -0.26 18.54 -17.86
C LYS A 72 0.32 17.15 -17.72
N LYS A 73 1.56 16.97 -18.18
CA LYS A 73 2.33 15.77 -17.94
C LYS A 73 3.02 15.90 -16.59
N GLY A 74 2.85 14.92 -15.74
CA GLY A 74 3.52 14.87 -14.45
C GLY A 74 3.93 13.46 -14.11
N GLU A 75 4.94 13.35 -13.28
CA GLU A 75 5.38 12.07 -12.72
C GLU A 75 4.80 11.90 -11.31
N ARG A 76 4.34 10.72 -11.01
CA ARG A 76 3.90 10.35 -9.68
C ARG A 76 4.87 9.35 -9.08
N ILE A 77 5.69 9.82 -8.15
CA ILE A 77 6.57 8.94 -7.39
C ILE A 77 5.72 8.15 -6.39
N ARG A 78 5.75 6.83 -6.52
CA ARG A 78 5.16 5.93 -5.54
C ARG A 78 6.27 5.51 -4.58
N ARG A 79 6.26 6.06 -3.39
CA ARG A 79 7.21 5.67 -2.34
C ARG A 79 6.91 4.25 -1.88
N ALA A 80 7.96 3.53 -1.50
CA ALA A 80 7.82 2.26 -0.82
C ALA A 80 7.14 2.45 0.55
N PRO A 81 6.36 1.46 0.99
CA PRO A 81 5.76 1.49 2.31
C PRO A 81 6.83 1.33 3.40
N LEU A 82 6.49 1.64 4.64
CA LEU A 82 7.36 1.39 5.79
C LEU A 82 7.41 -0.10 6.13
N PRO A 83 8.47 -0.58 6.79
CA PRO A 83 8.56 -1.96 7.29
C PRO A 83 7.35 -2.37 8.14
N PHE A 84 7.02 -3.65 8.17
CA PHE A 84 5.81 -4.14 8.82
C PHE A 84 5.83 -3.95 10.34
N THR A 85 4.74 -3.36 10.84
CA THR A 85 4.27 -3.51 12.20
C THR A 85 3.22 -4.62 12.27
N THR A 86 2.77 -5.01 13.48
CA THR A 86 1.67 -5.96 13.65
C THR A 86 0.43 -5.55 12.86
N SER A 87 0.02 -4.28 12.97
CA SER A 87 -1.19 -3.77 12.32
C SER A 87 -1.07 -3.73 10.80
N THR A 88 0.08 -3.30 10.26
CA THR A 88 0.27 -3.22 8.81
C THR A 88 0.43 -4.61 8.18
N LEU A 89 1.05 -5.57 8.88
CA LEU A 89 1.08 -6.97 8.45
C LEU A 89 -0.34 -7.55 8.35
N GLN A 90 -1.19 -7.32 9.36
CA GLN A 90 -2.59 -7.78 9.34
C GLN A 90 -3.39 -7.18 8.19
N GLN A 91 -3.24 -5.88 7.95
CA GLN A 91 -3.92 -5.16 6.86
C GLN A 91 -3.50 -5.69 5.49
N GLU A 92 -2.21 -5.85 5.26
CA GLU A 92 -1.70 -6.32 3.98
C GLU A 92 -2.00 -7.81 3.77
N ALA A 93 -1.93 -8.64 4.81
CA ALA A 93 -2.35 -10.04 4.74
C ALA A 93 -3.86 -10.19 4.45
N ALA A 94 -4.70 -9.32 5.00
CA ALA A 94 -6.12 -9.31 4.68
C ALA A 94 -6.36 -8.92 3.21
N LYS A 95 -5.67 -7.89 2.74
CA LYS A 95 -5.82 -7.36 1.38
C LYS A 95 -5.29 -8.30 0.29
N VAL A 96 -4.09 -8.86 0.48
CA VAL A 96 -3.39 -9.64 -0.54
C VAL A 96 -3.69 -11.14 -0.45
N LEU A 97 -3.79 -11.66 0.78
CA LEU A 97 -3.94 -13.09 1.04
C LEU A 97 -5.37 -13.49 1.43
N ASN A 98 -6.23 -12.51 1.72
CA ASN A 98 -7.57 -12.70 2.30
C ASN A 98 -7.50 -13.47 3.65
N PHE A 99 -6.49 -13.15 4.48
CA PHE A 99 -6.35 -13.71 5.80
C PHE A 99 -6.98 -12.79 6.85
N GLY A 100 -7.85 -13.32 7.69
CA GLY A 100 -8.32 -12.59 8.88
C GLY A 100 -7.19 -12.36 9.89
N THR A 101 -7.35 -11.37 10.77
CA THR A 101 -6.34 -10.97 11.78
C THR A 101 -5.90 -12.13 12.67
N GLN A 102 -6.83 -12.93 13.16
CA GLN A 102 -6.54 -14.09 14.01
C GLN A 102 -5.71 -15.14 13.27
N LYS A 103 -6.05 -15.46 12.01
CA LYS A 103 -5.30 -16.39 11.19
C LYS A 103 -3.90 -15.87 10.92
N THR A 104 -3.76 -14.59 10.55
CA THR A 104 -2.47 -13.95 10.30
C THR A 104 -1.56 -14.05 11.52
N MET A 105 -2.06 -13.70 12.71
CA MET A 105 -1.25 -13.74 13.93
C MET A 105 -0.86 -15.15 14.34
N ARG A 106 -1.74 -16.11 14.16
CA ARG A 106 -1.41 -17.54 14.46
C ARG A 106 -0.29 -18.05 13.54
N ILE A 107 -0.34 -17.73 12.24
CA ILE A 107 0.70 -18.15 11.30
C ILE A 107 2.00 -17.38 11.56
N ALA A 108 1.94 -16.09 11.84
CA ALA A 108 3.12 -15.30 12.20
C ALA A 108 3.79 -15.84 13.48
N GLN A 109 3.00 -16.26 14.48
CA GLN A 109 3.52 -16.89 15.69
C GLN A 109 4.31 -18.16 15.36
N GLN A 110 3.78 -19.03 14.49
CA GLN A 110 4.47 -20.24 14.06
C GLN A 110 5.79 -19.93 13.34
N LEU A 111 5.79 -18.94 12.46
CA LEU A 111 7.00 -18.51 11.73
C LEU A 111 8.06 -17.90 12.67
N TYR A 112 7.64 -17.26 13.74
CA TYR A 112 8.52 -16.69 14.76
C TYR A 112 9.08 -17.75 15.71
N GLU A 113 8.21 -18.62 16.25
CA GLU A 113 8.61 -19.68 17.21
C GLU A 113 9.51 -20.72 16.57
N GLY A 114 9.35 -20.94 15.28
CA GLY A 114 10.21 -21.80 14.48
C GLY A 114 9.46 -22.80 13.61
N ILE A 115 10.02 -23.04 12.47
CA ILE A 115 9.64 -24.09 11.53
C ILE A 115 10.79 -25.09 11.39
N ASP A 116 10.47 -26.33 11.12
CA ASP A 116 11.49 -27.35 10.88
C ASP A 116 12.06 -27.22 9.47
N VAL A 117 13.30 -26.72 9.39
CA VAL A 117 14.02 -26.52 8.13
C VAL A 117 15.00 -27.67 7.93
N LYS A 118 14.81 -28.41 6.84
CA LYS A 118 15.65 -29.56 6.49
C LYS A 118 17.14 -29.20 6.49
N GLY A 119 17.89 -29.87 7.36
CA GLY A 119 19.34 -29.66 7.50
C GLY A 119 19.75 -28.53 8.46
N SER A 120 18.81 -27.77 9.00
CA SER A 120 19.07 -26.65 9.91
C SER A 120 18.29 -26.74 11.22
N GLY A 121 17.36 -27.70 11.34
CA GLY A 121 16.52 -27.86 12.51
C GLY A 121 15.40 -26.82 12.62
N THR A 122 14.91 -26.59 13.83
CA THR A 122 13.81 -25.64 14.07
C THR A 122 14.35 -24.21 14.15
N ILE A 123 13.91 -23.36 13.23
CA ILE A 123 14.39 -21.97 13.08
C ILE A 123 13.21 -21.00 13.00
N GLY A 124 13.28 -19.92 13.79
CA GLY A 124 12.39 -18.76 13.64
C GLY A 124 12.79 -17.95 12.39
N VAL A 125 11.89 -17.85 11.42
CA VAL A 125 12.19 -17.25 10.12
C VAL A 125 11.75 -15.80 9.98
N ILE A 126 11.02 -15.26 10.98
CA ILE A 126 10.69 -13.83 11.08
C ILE A 126 11.05 -13.28 12.45
N THR A 127 11.25 -11.98 12.55
CA THR A 127 11.45 -11.26 13.81
C THR A 127 10.17 -11.24 14.67
N TYR A 128 10.28 -10.73 15.88
CA TYR A 128 9.15 -10.67 16.82
C TYR A 128 7.93 -9.96 16.23
N LEU A 129 6.77 -10.63 16.28
CA LEU A 129 5.58 -10.25 15.53
C LEU A 129 4.66 -9.24 16.24
N ARG A 130 4.85 -8.99 17.53
CA ARG A 130 4.05 -8.03 18.30
C ARG A 130 4.84 -6.74 18.49
N THR A 131 4.83 -5.90 17.48
CA THR A 131 5.60 -4.66 17.44
C THR A 131 4.83 -3.56 16.70
N ASP A 132 4.98 -2.35 17.14
CA ASP A 132 4.55 -1.13 16.46
C ASP A 132 5.74 -0.35 15.87
N SER A 133 6.96 -0.91 16.03
CA SER A 133 8.17 -0.36 15.46
C SER A 133 8.31 -0.62 13.98
N THR A 134 8.75 0.40 13.25
CA THR A 134 9.18 0.29 11.85
C THR A 134 10.70 0.29 11.71
N ARG A 135 11.42 0.25 12.82
CA ARG A 135 12.89 0.26 12.87
C ARG A 135 13.45 -1.06 12.35
N ILE A 136 14.53 -0.95 11.62
CA ILE A 136 15.37 -2.06 11.19
C ILE A 136 16.76 -1.87 11.79
N SER A 137 17.42 -2.94 12.24
CA SER A 137 18.81 -2.85 12.72
C SER A 137 19.75 -2.52 11.55
N GLU A 138 20.84 -1.83 11.86
CA GLU A 138 21.86 -1.48 10.87
C GLU A 138 22.46 -2.71 10.20
N GLU A 139 22.63 -3.80 10.93
CA GLU A 139 23.12 -5.08 10.42
C GLU A 139 22.15 -5.68 9.40
N ALA A 140 20.85 -5.70 9.70
CA ALA A 140 19.84 -6.22 8.79
C ALA A 140 19.66 -5.35 7.54
N ASP A 141 19.74 -4.03 7.67
CA ASP A 141 19.71 -3.11 6.53
C ASP A 141 20.93 -3.33 5.62
N ALA A 142 22.12 -3.43 6.19
CA ALA A 142 23.34 -3.69 5.43
C ALA A 142 23.28 -5.05 4.69
N ALA A 143 22.82 -6.11 5.37
CA ALA A 143 22.65 -7.43 4.76
C ALA A 143 21.64 -7.42 3.61
N ALA A 144 20.52 -6.72 3.79
CA ALA A 144 19.51 -6.61 2.76
C ALA A 144 20.00 -5.81 1.54
N ARG A 145 20.72 -4.71 1.75
CA ARG A 145 21.33 -3.93 0.67
C ARG A 145 22.35 -4.74 -0.12
N ALA A 146 23.19 -5.49 0.58
CA ALA A 146 24.16 -6.38 -0.06
C ALA A 146 23.46 -7.43 -0.93
N TYR A 147 22.44 -8.10 -0.39
CA TYR A 147 21.64 -9.10 -1.09
C TYR A 147 20.96 -8.51 -2.34
N ILE A 148 20.35 -7.33 -2.22
CA ILE A 148 19.65 -6.67 -3.33
C ILE A 148 20.65 -6.23 -4.40
N THR A 149 21.78 -5.67 -4.01
CA THR A 149 22.84 -5.28 -4.96
C THR A 149 23.35 -6.46 -5.78
N GLU A 150 23.58 -7.60 -5.10
CA GLU A 150 24.09 -8.81 -5.72
C GLU A 150 23.08 -9.47 -6.67
N ASN A 151 21.81 -9.52 -6.28
CA ASN A 151 20.78 -10.29 -6.99
C ASN A 151 19.96 -9.47 -7.99
N TYR A 152 19.83 -8.14 -7.79
CA TYR A 152 18.95 -7.28 -8.59
C TYR A 152 19.67 -6.08 -9.21
N GLY A 153 20.81 -5.67 -8.67
CA GLY A 153 21.58 -4.52 -9.14
C GLY A 153 21.67 -3.39 -8.13
N ALA A 154 22.73 -2.58 -8.23
CA ALA A 154 23.00 -1.48 -7.28
C ALA A 154 21.95 -0.37 -7.34
N GLU A 155 21.30 -0.18 -8.48
CA GLU A 155 20.24 0.80 -8.68
C GLU A 155 18.99 0.52 -7.82
N TYR A 156 18.75 -0.75 -7.47
CA TYR A 156 17.65 -1.15 -6.58
C TYR A 156 18.00 -1.06 -5.10
N ALA A 157 19.29 -0.98 -4.78
CA ALA A 157 19.79 -0.75 -3.42
C ALA A 157 20.17 0.70 -3.18
N ALA A 158 19.85 1.61 -4.11
CA ALA A 158 20.12 3.03 -3.97
C ALA A 158 19.55 3.54 -2.64
N ALA A 159 20.37 4.30 -1.91
CA ALA A 159 19.99 4.90 -0.65
C ALA A 159 18.77 5.79 -0.87
N GLY A 160 17.59 5.29 -0.54
CA GLY A 160 16.50 6.20 -0.24
C GLY A 160 17.05 7.18 0.78
N GLU A 161 16.84 8.47 0.57
CA GLU A 161 17.04 9.45 1.63
C GLU A 161 16.06 9.07 2.74
N ALA A 162 16.54 8.18 3.59
CA ALA A 162 15.81 7.69 4.73
C ALA A 162 15.24 8.88 5.49
N ASN A 163 14.07 8.72 5.96
CA ASN A 163 13.44 9.50 7.00
C ASN A 163 14.40 9.78 8.18
N LYS A 164 15.42 10.60 7.96
CA LYS A 164 16.27 11.17 9.01
C LYS A 164 15.50 12.11 9.94
N LYS A 165 14.17 12.17 9.84
CA LYS A 165 13.32 13.08 10.61
C LYS A 165 12.20 12.40 11.39
N THR A 166 12.50 11.31 12.06
CA THR A 166 11.70 10.95 13.25
C THR A 166 12.62 10.61 14.39
N GLU A 167 13.44 11.59 14.80
CA GLU A 167 14.03 11.65 16.14
C GLU A 167 12.94 11.93 17.19
N LYS A 168 11.93 11.12 17.27
CA LYS A 168 11.37 10.79 18.56
C LYS A 168 12.13 9.57 19.02
N LYS A 169 12.98 9.74 20.06
CA LYS A 169 13.54 8.67 20.87
C LYS A 169 12.38 7.86 21.48
N ILE A 170 11.72 7.09 20.66
CA ILE A 170 10.90 5.98 21.13
C ILE A 170 11.94 4.93 21.45
N GLN A 171 12.09 4.66 22.72
CA GLN A 171 12.94 3.61 23.28
C GLN A 171 12.26 2.28 22.98
N ASP A 172 12.15 1.97 21.68
CA ASP A 172 11.47 0.77 21.18
C ASP A 172 12.53 -0.33 21.12
N ALA A 173 12.40 -1.28 22.04
CA ALA A 173 13.31 -2.42 22.15
C ALA A 173 13.14 -3.40 20.96
N HIS A 174 12.05 -3.29 20.19
CA HIS A 174 11.73 -4.21 19.12
C HIS A 174 12.01 -3.60 17.74
N GLU A 175 12.24 -4.48 16.79
CA GLU A 175 12.32 -4.16 15.37
C GLU A 175 10.97 -4.36 14.67
N ALA A 176 10.90 -3.91 13.40
CA ALA A 176 9.82 -4.26 12.48
C ALA A 176 9.79 -5.77 12.20
N ILE A 177 8.66 -6.27 11.73
CA ILE A 177 8.51 -7.65 11.30
C ILE A 177 9.19 -7.83 9.94
N ARG A 178 10.24 -8.65 9.91
CA ARG A 178 11.05 -8.95 8.73
C ARG A 178 11.55 -10.40 8.77
N PRO A 179 12.07 -10.94 7.67
CA PRO A 179 12.84 -12.17 7.71
C PRO A 179 14.04 -12.06 8.67
N THR A 180 14.32 -13.09 9.43
CA THR A 180 15.51 -13.15 10.31
C THR A 180 16.79 -13.18 9.49
N ASP A 181 16.75 -13.89 8.35
CA ASP A 181 17.84 -13.97 7.38
C ASP A 181 17.29 -13.70 5.98
N ILE A 182 17.84 -12.66 5.32
CA ILE A 182 17.41 -12.23 3.99
C ILE A 182 17.73 -13.27 2.90
N SER A 183 18.71 -14.16 3.13
CA SER A 183 19.08 -15.21 2.19
C SER A 183 18.10 -16.38 2.18
N MET A 184 17.28 -16.53 3.23
CA MET A 184 16.21 -17.52 3.30
C MET A 184 15.04 -17.08 2.43
N THR A 185 15.14 -17.36 1.14
CA THR A 185 14.07 -17.01 0.19
C THR A 185 12.83 -17.90 0.40
N PRO A 186 11.63 -17.44 0.03
CA PRO A 186 10.43 -18.29 0.09
C PRO A 186 10.60 -19.58 -0.72
N ALA A 187 11.34 -19.55 -1.83
CA ALA A 187 11.59 -20.71 -2.67
C ALA A 187 12.42 -21.77 -1.92
N SER A 188 13.46 -21.36 -1.18
CA SER A 188 14.31 -22.26 -0.40
C SER A 188 13.59 -22.94 0.75
N LEU A 189 12.58 -22.29 1.33
CA LEU A 189 11.79 -22.80 2.45
C LEU A 189 10.47 -23.49 2.03
N LYS A 190 10.21 -23.63 0.74
CA LYS A 190 8.93 -24.11 0.22
C LYS A 190 8.54 -25.50 0.76
N GLU A 191 9.49 -26.40 0.90
CA GLU A 191 9.24 -27.76 1.40
C GLU A 191 9.04 -27.83 2.91
N SER A 192 9.52 -26.83 3.65
CA SER A 192 9.44 -26.73 5.11
C SER A 192 8.21 -25.96 5.60
N LEU A 193 7.52 -25.25 4.70
CA LEU A 193 6.38 -24.39 5.02
C LEU A 193 5.06 -25.00 4.55
N SER A 194 4.03 -24.95 5.38
CA SER A 194 2.66 -25.17 4.93
C SER A 194 2.27 -24.08 3.92
N ARG A 195 1.21 -24.33 3.14
CA ARG A 195 0.72 -23.38 2.13
C ARG A 195 0.47 -21.98 2.70
N ASP A 196 -0.14 -21.90 3.86
CA ASP A 196 -0.49 -20.60 4.47
C ASP A 196 0.75 -19.92 5.07
N GLN A 197 1.66 -20.69 5.69
CA GLN A 197 2.95 -20.18 6.16
C GLN A 197 3.79 -19.65 5.00
N PHE A 198 3.88 -20.41 3.90
CA PHE A 198 4.57 -19.97 2.69
C PHE A 198 4.04 -18.62 2.16
N ARG A 199 2.72 -18.49 2.05
CA ARG A 199 2.10 -17.26 1.55
C ARG A 199 2.38 -16.05 2.46
N LEU A 200 2.28 -16.23 3.77
CA LEU A 200 2.58 -15.14 4.71
C LEU A 200 4.06 -14.80 4.73
N TYR A 201 4.93 -15.80 4.70
CA TYR A 201 6.37 -15.60 4.62
C TYR A 201 6.78 -14.90 3.33
N GLN A 202 6.24 -15.33 2.20
CA GLN A 202 6.46 -14.68 0.90
C GLN A 202 6.04 -13.20 0.91
N LEU A 203 4.91 -12.89 1.55
CA LEU A 203 4.46 -11.51 1.72
C LEU A 203 5.48 -10.69 2.53
N THR A 204 5.97 -11.26 3.65
CA THR A 204 6.96 -10.60 4.52
C THR A 204 8.28 -10.37 3.79
N VAL A 205 8.79 -11.35 3.06
CA VAL A 205 10.05 -11.23 2.29
C VAL A 205 9.91 -10.21 1.16
N SER A 206 8.85 -10.32 0.35
CA SER A 206 8.62 -9.38 -0.76
C SER A 206 8.46 -7.95 -0.27
N TYR A 207 7.79 -7.75 0.86
CA TYR A 207 7.62 -6.44 1.46
C TYR A 207 8.94 -5.87 1.99
N THR A 208 9.77 -6.71 2.61
CA THR A 208 11.11 -6.34 3.07
C THR A 208 11.99 -5.89 1.92
N HIS A 209 11.97 -6.62 0.79
CA HIS A 209 12.72 -6.22 -0.42
C HIS A 209 12.27 -4.88 -1.00
N LEU A 210 10.98 -4.51 -0.83
CA LEU A 210 10.45 -3.23 -1.30
C LEU A 210 10.75 -2.08 -0.33
N THR A 211 10.89 -2.35 0.96
CA THR A 211 10.96 -1.31 2.01
C THR A 211 12.38 -0.98 2.42
N LEU A 212 13.25 -1.98 2.54
CA LEU A 212 14.63 -1.77 3.01
C LEU A 212 15.51 -0.91 2.07
N PRO A 213 15.43 -1.04 0.74
CA PRO A 213 16.26 -0.23 -0.16
C PRO A 213 15.87 1.24 -0.23
N THR A 214 14.70 1.59 0.27
CA THR A 214 14.08 2.93 0.12
C THR A 214 14.00 3.73 1.40
N ASN A 215 14.48 3.18 2.51
CA ASN A 215 14.54 3.87 3.80
C ASN A 215 15.82 4.65 4.01
#